data_f0e7f02ec3446f32d3d766ac3229d69b
#
_entry.id   f0e7f02ec3446f32d3d766ac3229d69b
#
_cell.length_a   1.000
_cell.length_b   1.000
_cell.length_c   1.000
_cell.angle_alpha   90.00
_cell.angle_beta   90.00
_cell.angle_gamma   90.00
#
_symmetry.space_group_name_H-M   'P 1'
#
loop_
_entity.id
_entity.type
_entity.pdbx_description
1 polymer ?
#
loop_
_entity_poly.entity_id
_entity_poly.type
_entity_poly.pdbx_seq_one_letter_code
_entity_poly.pdbx_strand_id
1 'polypeptide(L)'
;WNGGVFAFRLGYVLERAHELIDFLDYDDLFCKYETLKKISFDYAVVEHEPEIEVMRFAGTWKDLGTWNTLTEAMDSRAVGEALFNENCENVHVVNELDIPILCMGLNDVVISASPEGILVSDKEQSSYIKPFVSTLDHRVMFAEKSWGSFKIIDIDSESITIKVTLNPGHKMNYHSHKN
;
A
#
# COMPACT_ATOMS: atom_id res chain seq x y z
N TRP A 1 -22.27 -8.70 -0.23
CA TRP A 1 -21.00 -7.99 -0.21
C TRP A 1 -20.16 -8.37 -1.43
N ASN A 2 -19.60 -7.40 -2.11
CA ASN A 2 -18.81 -7.54 -3.32
C ASN A 2 -17.31 -7.60 -2.94
N GLY A 3 -16.60 -8.63 -3.43
CA GLY A 3 -15.17 -8.82 -3.15
C GLY A 3 -14.24 -7.94 -4.00
N GLY A 4 -14.77 -7.13 -4.90
CA GLY A 4 -13.97 -6.31 -5.82
C GLY A 4 -13.20 -7.12 -6.88
N VAL A 5 -13.59 -8.37 -7.11
CA VAL A 5 -12.96 -9.24 -8.12
C VAL A 5 -13.93 -9.43 -9.27
N PHE A 6 -13.52 -8.99 -10.46
CA PHE A 6 -14.34 -9.02 -11.66
C PHE A 6 -13.65 -9.81 -12.78
N ALA A 7 -14.44 -10.57 -13.54
CA ALA A 7 -14.01 -11.22 -14.77
C ALA A 7 -14.89 -10.76 -15.92
N PHE A 8 -14.28 -10.26 -16.98
CA PHE A 8 -14.99 -9.74 -18.15
C PHE A 8 -14.19 -9.97 -19.43
N ARG A 9 -14.83 -9.85 -20.57
CA ARG A 9 -14.14 -9.82 -21.87
C ARG A 9 -13.50 -8.44 -22.05
N LEU A 10 -12.25 -8.41 -22.55
CA LEU A 10 -11.51 -7.16 -22.76
C LEU A 10 -12.30 -6.16 -23.62
N GLY A 11 -12.95 -6.62 -24.71
CA GLY A 11 -13.78 -5.77 -25.56
C GLY A 11 -14.91 -5.08 -24.81
N TYR A 12 -15.55 -5.78 -23.88
CA TYR A 12 -16.62 -5.21 -23.05
C TYR A 12 -16.16 -3.96 -22.26
N VAL A 13 -15.02 -4.05 -21.58
CA VAL A 13 -14.51 -2.93 -20.79
C VAL A 13 -14.11 -1.75 -21.68
N LEU A 14 -13.54 -2.01 -22.85
CA LEU A 14 -13.21 -0.96 -23.80
C LEU A 14 -14.47 -0.26 -24.35
N GLU A 15 -15.54 -1.01 -24.65
CA GLU A 15 -16.83 -0.43 -25.05
C GLU A 15 -17.41 0.46 -23.95
N ARG A 16 -17.43 -0.02 -22.69
CA ARG A 16 -17.90 0.80 -21.55
C ARG A 16 -17.02 2.04 -21.34
N ALA A 17 -15.70 1.91 -21.52
CA ALA A 17 -14.79 3.04 -21.41
C ALA A 17 -15.10 4.12 -22.48
N HIS A 18 -15.33 3.73 -23.74
CA HIS A 18 -15.70 4.66 -24.82
C HIS A 18 -17.09 5.28 -24.65
N GLU A 19 -18.02 4.62 -23.96
CA GLU A 19 -19.32 5.23 -23.62
C GLU A 19 -19.20 6.31 -22.53
N LEU A 20 -18.26 6.14 -21.62
CA LEU A 20 -18.06 7.03 -20.46
C LEU A 20 -17.05 8.15 -20.71
N ILE A 21 -16.10 7.92 -21.63
CA ILE A 21 -14.95 8.80 -21.87
C ILE A 21 -14.74 8.91 -23.38
N ASP A 22 -14.66 10.14 -23.88
CA ASP A 22 -14.29 10.40 -25.27
C ASP A 22 -12.76 10.40 -25.43
N PHE A 23 -12.21 9.31 -26.01
CA PHE A 23 -10.79 9.18 -26.31
C PHE A 23 -10.56 8.36 -27.58
N LEU A 24 -9.45 8.62 -28.26
CA LEU A 24 -9.09 7.93 -29.52
C LEU A 24 -8.16 6.74 -29.27
N ASP A 25 -7.14 6.94 -28.45
CA ASP A 25 -6.12 5.97 -28.11
C ASP A 25 -5.57 6.23 -26.70
N TYR A 26 -4.54 5.45 -26.32
CA TYR A 26 -3.90 5.58 -25.01
C TYR A 26 -3.28 6.97 -24.77
N ASP A 27 -2.63 7.53 -25.77
CA ASP A 27 -1.94 8.81 -25.62
C ASP A 27 -2.94 9.96 -25.43
N ASP A 28 -4.06 9.93 -26.16
CA ASP A 28 -5.16 10.87 -25.98
C ASP A 28 -5.81 10.72 -24.60
N LEU A 29 -6.07 9.49 -24.16
CA LEU A 29 -6.59 9.23 -22.81
C LEU A 29 -5.62 9.69 -21.72
N PHE A 30 -4.32 9.46 -21.90
CA PHE A 30 -3.29 9.90 -20.95
C PHE A 30 -3.25 11.42 -20.82
N CYS A 31 -3.36 12.15 -21.93
CA CYS A 31 -3.44 13.63 -21.91
C CYS A 31 -4.70 14.15 -21.20
N LYS A 32 -5.80 13.41 -21.27
CA LYS A 32 -7.09 13.77 -20.64
C LYS A 32 -7.21 13.27 -19.19
N TYR A 33 -6.28 12.44 -18.70
CA TYR A 33 -6.42 11.70 -17.44
C TYR A 33 -6.77 12.58 -16.24
N GLU A 34 -6.11 13.73 -16.09
CA GLU A 34 -6.35 14.67 -14.99
C GLU A 34 -7.74 15.34 -15.03
N THR A 35 -8.42 15.29 -16.16
CA THR A 35 -9.76 15.86 -16.34
C THR A 35 -10.87 14.83 -16.05
N LEU A 36 -10.53 13.55 -15.89
CA LEU A 36 -11.48 12.49 -15.67
C LEU A 36 -12.16 12.60 -14.30
N LYS A 37 -13.44 12.23 -14.27
CA LYS A 37 -14.18 12.14 -13.01
C LYS A 37 -13.57 11.04 -12.12
N LYS A 38 -13.22 11.38 -10.87
CA LYS A 38 -12.79 10.41 -9.86
C LYS A 38 -13.99 9.57 -9.40
N ILE A 39 -14.14 8.39 -9.95
CA ILE A 39 -15.24 7.45 -9.68
C ILE A 39 -14.68 6.02 -9.69
N SER A 40 -15.18 5.14 -8.83
CA SER A 40 -14.79 3.73 -8.84
C SER A 40 -15.43 2.98 -10.00
N PHE A 41 -14.82 1.86 -10.40
CA PHE A 41 -15.39 0.96 -11.42
C PHE A 41 -16.76 0.42 -11.02
N ASP A 42 -16.97 0.15 -9.73
CA ASP A 42 -18.26 -0.27 -9.21
C ASP A 42 -19.35 0.74 -9.53
N TYR A 43 -19.15 2.02 -9.18
CA TYR A 43 -20.13 3.08 -9.44
C TYR A 43 -20.23 3.47 -10.90
N ALA A 44 -19.15 3.38 -11.67
CA ALA A 44 -19.17 3.80 -13.06
C ALA A 44 -19.79 2.73 -13.98
N VAL A 45 -19.58 1.46 -13.69
CA VAL A 45 -19.93 0.34 -14.58
C VAL A 45 -20.82 -0.67 -13.87
N VAL A 46 -20.37 -1.27 -12.76
CA VAL A 46 -21.02 -2.46 -12.18
C VAL A 46 -22.46 -2.19 -11.73
N GLU A 47 -22.72 -1.06 -11.07
CA GLU A 47 -24.06 -0.71 -10.60
C GLU A 47 -25.06 -0.40 -11.74
N HIS A 48 -24.55 -0.14 -12.95
CA HIS A 48 -25.38 0.19 -14.13
C HIS A 48 -25.51 -0.99 -15.10
N GLU A 49 -24.79 -2.08 -14.86
CA GLU A 49 -24.79 -3.24 -15.74
C GLU A 49 -26.02 -4.12 -15.48
N PRO A 50 -26.90 -4.31 -16.46
CA PRO A 50 -28.11 -5.09 -16.29
C PRO A 50 -27.87 -6.61 -16.29
N GLU A 51 -26.77 -7.08 -16.88
CA GLU A 51 -26.44 -8.49 -17.04
C GLU A 51 -25.19 -8.83 -16.25
N ILE A 52 -25.35 -9.08 -14.93
CA ILE A 52 -24.26 -9.49 -14.03
C ILE A 52 -24.47 -10.91 -13.56
N GLU A 53 -23.47 -11.76 -13.75
CA GLU A 53 -23.37 -13.06 -13.07
C GLU A 53 -22.60 -12.92 -11.76
N VAL A 54 -23.16 -13.45 -10.68
CA VAL A 54 -22.54 -13.42 -9.36
C VAL A 54 -22.10 -14.82 -8.96
N MET A 55 -20.80 -15.00 -8.81
CA MET A 55 -20.26 -16.24 -8.23
C MET A 55 -20.25 -16.13 -6.70
N ARG A 56 -20.99 -17.00 -6.03
CA ARG A 56 -20.97 -17.06 -4.56
C ARG A 56 -19.70 -17.73 -4.08
N PHE A 57 -18.99 -17.06 -3.20
CA PHE A 57 -17.82 -17.60 -2.51
C PHE A 57 -18.22 -18.03 -1.10
N ALA A 58 -17.99 -19.30 -0.74
CA ALA A 58 -18.33 -19.87 0.55
C ALA A 58 -17.11 -20.04 1.49
N GLY A 59 -15.94 -19.60 1.06
CA GLY A 59 -14.71 -19.64 1.86
C GLY A 59 -14.55 -18.42 2.77
N THR A 60 -13.38 -18.31 3.37
CA THR A 60 -13.02 -17.15 4.18
C THR A 60 -12.52 -16.02 3.27
N TRP A 61 -13.12 -14.85 3.40
CA TRP A 61 -12.67 -13.62 2.72
C TRP A 61 -12.58 -12.51 3.76
N LYS A 62 -11.43 -11.86 3.85
CA LYS A 62 -11.20 -10.75 4.79
C LYS A 62 -10.49 -9.62 4.09
N ASP A 63 -11.00 -8.41 4.23
CA ASP A 63 -10.31 -7.20 3.83
C ASP A 63 -9.22 -6.88 4.86
N LEU A 64 -7.97 -6.77 4.40
CA LEU A 64 -6.80 -6.43 5.21
C LEU A 64 -6.40 -4.95 5.04
N GLY A 65 -7.34 -4.10 4.65
CA GLY A 65 -7.12 -2.68 4.39
C GLY A 65 -6.82 -1.81 5.62
N THR A 66 -6.88 -2.36 6.82
CA THR A 66 -6.52 -1.67 8.07
C THR A 66 -5.54 -2.48 8.89
N TRP A 67 -4.77 -1.82 9.76
CA TRP A 67 -3.86 -2.52 10.69
C TRP A 67 -4.61 -3.47 11.62
N ASN A 68 -5.81 -3.09 12.07
CA ASN A 68 -6.63 -3.97 12.90
C ASN A 68 -6.95 -5.27 12.19
N THR A 69 -7.53 -5.21 10.98
CA THR A 69 -7.89 -6.41 10.22
C THR A 69 -6.68 -7.25 9.81
N LEU A 70 -5.53 -6.60 9.53
CA LEU A 70 -4.28 -7.28 9.25
C LEU A 70 -3.79 -8.07 10.48
N THR A 71 -3.76 -7.44 11.67
CA THR A 71 -3.28 -8.11 12.89
C THR A 71 -4.14 -9.29 13.31
N GLU A 72 -5.44 -9.25 13.03
CA GLU A 72 -6.34 -10.39 13.25
C GLU A 72 -6.08 -11.60 12.32
N ALA A 73 -5.42 -11.37 11.18
CA ALA A 73 -5.07 -12.39 10.21
C ALA A 73 -3.61 -12.88 10.34
N MET A 74 -2.82 -12.28 11.23
CA MET A 74 -1.43 -12.69 11.46
C MET A 74 -1.38 -13.95 12.30
N ASP A 75 -0.56 -14.93 11.88
CA ASP A 75 -0.30 -16.15 12.65
C ASP A 75 0.63 -15.91 13.85
N SER A 76 1.42 -14.85 13.81
CA SER A 76 2.35 -14.45 14.86
C SER A 76 2.10 -13.00 15.26
N ARG A 77 2.27 -12.70 16.53
CA ARG A 77 2.16 -11.32 17.03
C ARG A 77 3.33 -10.42 16.62
N ALA A 78 4.37 -10.96 15.98
CA ALA A 78 5.48 -10.18 15.47
C ALA A 78 5.94 -10.66 14.10
N VAL A 79 6.25 -9.70 13.23
CA VAL A 79 7.08 -9.83 12.03
C VAL A 79 8.31 -8.97 12.28
N GLY A 80 9.53 -9.53 12.10
CA GLY A 80 10.76 -8.87 12.50
C GLY A 80 11.07 -9.05 14.00
N GLU A 81 12.10 -8.35 14.48
CA GLU A 81 12.60 -8.52 15.84
C GLU A 81 11.79 -7.69 16.86
N ALA A 82 11.08 -8.38 17.75
CA ALA A 82 10.29 -7.76 18.82
C ALA A 82 10.30 -8.62 20.09
N LEU A 83 10.35 -7.96 21.24
CA LEU A 83 10.27 -8.56 22.57
C LEU A 83 9.05 -7.99 23.31
N PHE A 84 8.38 -8.85 24.08
CA PHE A 84 7.18 -8.48 24.82
C PHE A 84 7.32 -8.96 26.26
N ASN A 85 6.97 -8.11 27.22
CA ASN A 85 6.83 -8.59 28.59
C ASN A 85 5.47 -9.29 28.80
N GLU A 86 5.28 -9.93 29.97
CA GLU A 86 4.08 -10.68 30.33
C GLU A 86 2.82 -9.83 30.45
N ASN A 87 2.95 -8.51 30.60
CA ASN A 87 1.84 -7.57 30.74
C ASN A 87 1.37 -7.01 29.38
N CYS A 88 1.90 -7.50 28.27
CA CYS A 88 1.43 -7.13 26.93
C CYS A 88 0.29 -8.05 26.48
N GLU A 89 -0.88 -7.46 26.22
CA GLU A 89 -2.07 -8.17 25.73
C GLU A 89 -2.49 -7.64 24.37
N ASN A 90 -2.73 -8.54 23.39
CA ASN A 90 -3.19 -8.22 22.03
C ASN A 90 -2.30 -7.18 21.30
N VAL A 91 -0.99 -7.23 21.53
CA VAL A 91 -0.01 -6.34 20.89
C VAL A 91 0.60 -7.03 19.67
N HIS A 92 0.61 -6.34 18.52
CA HIS A 92 1.23 -6.81 17.30
C HIS A 92 2.29 -5.84 16.81
N VAL A 93 3.40 -6.38 16.31
CA VAL A 93 4.54 -5.61 15.81
C VAL A 93 4.88 -6.06 14.39
N VAL A 94 5.02 -5.11 13.47
CA VAL A 94 5.62 -5.30 12.15
C VAL A 94 6.87 -4.43 12.11
N ASN A 95 8.03 -5.06 12.23
CA ASN A 95 9.31 -4.38 12.30
C ASN A 95 10.16 -4.72 11.07
N GLU A 96 10.34 -3.77 10.18
CA GLU A 96 11.20 -3.87 8.98
C GLU A 96 12.61 -3.29 9.22
N LEU A 97 12.87 -2.81 10.44
CA LEU A 97 14.17 -2.25 10.81
C LEU A 97 15.09 -3.33 11.39
N ASP A 98 16.40 -3.14 11.25
CA ASP A 98 17.45 -4.00 11.82
C ASP A 98 17.75 -3.69 13.31
N ILE A 99 16.74 -3.19 14.04
CA ILE A 99 16.83 -2.88 15.47
C ILE A 99 15.64 -3.50 16.20
N PRO A 100 15.83 -4.06 17.42
CA PRO A 100 14.76 -4.70 18.16
C PRO A 100 13.74 -3.67 18.70
N ILE A 101 12.47 -4.09 18.81
CA ILE A 101 11.42 -3.34 19.49
C ILE A 101 11.07 -4.05 20.78
N LEU A 102 11.14 -3.34 21.91
CA LEU A 102 10.71 -3.83 23.22
C LEU A 102 9.34 -3.23 23.57
N CYS A 103 8.37 -4.09 23.80
CA CYS A 103 7.00 -3.74 24.21
C CYS A 103 6.78 -4.13 25.65
N MET A 104 6.29 -3.20 26.48
CA MET A 104 6.04 -3.45 27.90
C MET A 104 4.70 -2.84 28.34
N GLY A 105 3.81 -3.68 28.89
CA GLY A 105 2.54 -3.23 29.50
C GLY A 105 1.56 -2.58 28.53
N LEU A 106 1.61 -2.96 27.25
CA LEU A 106 0.73 -2.43 26.20
C LEU A 106 -0.49 -3.34 25.99
N ASN A 107 -1.65 -2.75 25.69
CA ASN A 107 -2.87 -3.48 25.38
C ASN A 107 -3.51 -2.94 24.11
N ASP A 108 -3.98 -3.85 23.24
CA ASP A 108 -4.70 -3.53 22.00
C ASP A 108 -3.94 -2.58 21.06
N VAL A 109 -2.61 -2.74 20.95
CA VAL A 109 -1.72 -1.87 20.20
C VAL A 109 -1.16 -2.57 18.96
N VAL A 110 -1.05 -1.83 17.87
CA VAL A 110 -0.21 -2.17 16.72
C VAL A 110 0.97 -1.22 16.65
N ILE A 111 2.15 -1.78 16.40
CA ILE A 111 3.39 -1.04 16.13
C ILE A 111 3.89 -1.47 14.76
N SER A 112 4.07 -0.51 13.87
CA SER A 112 4.73 -0.72 12.58
C SER A 112 5.94 0.19 12.48
N ALA A 113 7.10 -0.39 12.24
CA ALA A 113 8.36 0.33 12.10
C ALA A 113 8.99 0.02 10.75
N SER A 114 9.18 1.04 9.94
CA SER A 114 9.81 0.98 8.63
C SER A 114 10.80 2.12 8.46
N PRO A 115 11.63 2.11 7.40
CA PRO A 115 12.52 3.24 7.11
C PRO A 115 11.81 4.58 6.91
N GLU A 116 10.53 4.56 6.51
CA GLU A 116 9.70 5.76 6.29
C GLU A 116 9.14 6.34 7.58
N GLY A 117 9.06 5.55 8.65
CA GLY A 117 8.52 6.01 9.92
C GLY A 117 8.05 4.91 10.85
N ILE A 118 7.64 5.33 12.04
CA ILE A 118 7.12 4.43 13.07
C ILE A 118 5.70 4.83 13.41
N LEU A 119 4.78 3.87 13.28
CA LEU A 119 3.40 3.96 13.76
C LEU A 119 3.30 3.23 15.09
N VAL A 120 2.74 3.89 16.09
CA VAL A 120 2.26 3.28 17.34
C VAL A 120 0.80 3.70 17.49
N SER A 121 -0.12 2.75 17.46
CA SER A 121 -1.55 3.05 17.48
C SER A 121 -2.33 2.01 18.25
N ASP A 122 -3.37 2.45 18.95
CA ASP A 122 -4.48 1.58 19.28
C ASP A 122 -5.02 0.93 18.00
N LYS A 123 -5.44 -0.34 18.05
CA LYS A 123 -5.86 -1.10 16.87
C LYS A 123 -7.11 -0.55 16.20
N GLU A 124 -8.11 -0.13 16.96
CA GLU A 124 -9.34 0.46 16.39
C GLU A 124 -9.04 1.83 15.76
N GLN A 125 -8.25 2.66 16.46
CA GLN A 125 -7.84 3.99 15.99
C GLN A 125 -7.00 3.90 14.72
N SER A 126 -6.26 2.81 14.51
CA SER A 126 -5.46 2.60 13.30
C SER A 126 -6.26 2.61 12.01
N SER A 127 -7.56 2.36 12.07
CA SER A 127 -8.47 2.45 10.92
C SER A 127 -8.68 3.88 10.40
N TYR A 128 -8.38 4.88 11.20
CA TYR A 128 -8.59 6.31 10.90
C TYR A 128 -7.31 7.07 10.57
N ILE A 129 -6.20 6.38 10.29
CA ILE A 129 -4.88 7.00 10.07
C ILE A 129 -4.78 7.84 8.79
N LYS A 130 -5.59 7.57 7.75
CA LYS A 130 -5.45 8.20 6.43
C LYS A 130 -5.32 9.73 6.43
N PRO A 131 -6.17 10.50 7.15
CA PRO A 131 -6.04 11.96 7.19
C PRO A 131 -4.72 12.43 7.79
N PHE A 132 -4.18 11.69 8.77
CA PHE A 132 -2.94 12.04 9.46
C PHE A 132 -1.73 11.70 8.62
N VAL A 133 -1.70 10.51 8.02
CA VAL A 133 -0.60 10.08 7.15
C VAL A 133 -0.43 11.03 5.97
N SER A 134 -1.52 11.54 5.39
CA SER A 134 -1.44 12.49 4.27
C SER A 134 -0.81 13.86 4.64
N THR A 135 -0.70 14.17 5.93
CA THR A 135 -0.07 15.41 6.41
C THR A 135 1.41 15.25 6.76
N LEU A 136 1.90 14.01 6.84
CA LEU A 136 3.31 13.74 7.09
C LEU A 136 4.13 13.97 5.81
N ASP A 137 5.28 14.61 5.96
CA ASP A 137 6.24 14.74 4.86
C ASP A 137 6.96 13.40 4.67
N HIS A 138 6.49 12.63 3.71
CA HIS A 138 7.03 11.30 3.44
C HIS A 138 8.18 11.40 2.45
N ARG A 139 9.39 11.10 2.92
CA ARG A 139 10.51 10.78 2.04
C ARG A 139 10.52 9.29 1.78
N VAL A 140 10.65 8.90 0.52
CA VAL A 140 10.82 7.50 0.16
C VAL A 140 12.23 7.06 0.59
N MET A 141 12.33 6.39 1.73
CA MET A 141 13.60 5.93 2.29
C MET A 141 14.10 4.64 1.65
N PHE A 142 13.20 3.84 1.09
CA PHE A 142 13.49 2.60 0.39
C PHE A 142 12.55 2.42 -0.79
N ALA A 143 13.05 1.93 -1.93
CA ALA A 143 12.20 1.46 -3.01
C ALA A 143 12.87 0.34 -3.82
N GLU A 144 12.06 -0.64 -4.21
CA GLU A 144 12.41 -1.63 -5.21
C GLU A 144 12.06 -1.13 -6.60
N LYS A 145 12.93 -1.41 -7.56
CA LYS A 145 12.81 -1.04 -8.96
C LYS A 145 13.07 -2.27 -9.84
N SER A 146 12.70 -2.22 -11.09
CA SER A 146 12.96 -3.29 -12.05
C SER A 146 14.45 -3.66 -12.19
N TRP A 147 15.36 -2.74 -11.88
CA TRP A 147 16.81 -2.91 -11.96
C TRP A 147 17.47 -3.29 -10.61
N GLY A 148 16.77 -3.20 -9.49
CA GLY A 148 17.32 -3.44 -8.15
C GLY A 148 16.59 -2.65 -7.09
N SER A 149 17.33 -2.06 -6.15
CA SER A 149 16.73 -1.25 -5.07
C SER A 149 17.61 -0.06 -4.69
N PHE A 150 17.03 0.91 -4.02
CA PHE A 150 17.78 1.92 -3.29
C PHE A 150 17.29 2.07 -1.86
N LYS A 151 18.21 2.40 -0.96
CA LYS A 151 17.91 2.74 0.45
C LYS A 151 18.67 4.01 0.81
N ILE A 152 17.97 4.99 1.36
CA ILE A 152 18.61 6.16 1.96
C ILE A 152 19.22 5.71 3.29
N ILE A 153 20.52 5.95 3.48
CA ILE A 153 21.26 5.54 4.67
C ILE A 153 21.36 6.71 5.65
N ASP A 154 21.54 7.92 5.11
CA ASP A 154 21.75 9.12 5.92
C ASP A 154 21.21 10.34 5.19
N ILE A 155 20.65 11.27 5.94
CA ILE A 155 20.17 12.57 5.47
C ILE A 155 20.54 13.62 6.50
N ASP A 156 21.24 14.63 6.07
CA ASP A 156 21.45 15.85 6.83
C ASP A 156 21.00 17.10 6.03
N SER A 157 21.32 18.28 6.53
CA SER A 157 20.96 19.55 5.88
C SER A 157 21.71 19.82 4.58
N GLU A 158 22.83 19.14 4.34
CA GLU A 158 23.74 19.42 3.23
C GLU A 158 23.89 18.22 2.28
N SER A 159 23.60 16.99 2.76
CA SER A 159 23.85 15.77 1.99
C SER A 159 22.78 14.68 2.17
N ILE A 160 22.70 13.79 1.18
CA ILE A 160 21.91 12.56 1.23
C ILE A 160 22.82 11.40 0.79
N THR A 161 22.99 10.41 1.66
CA THR A 161 23.71 9.18 1.33
C THR A 161 22.74 8.08 0.93
N ILE A 162 22.89 7.58 -0.29
CA ILE A 162 22.01 6.54 -0.85
C ILE A 162 22.81 5.30 -1.19
N LYS A 163 22.38 4.15 -0.66
CA LYS A 163 22.86 2.84 -1.09
C LYS A 163 22.00 2.37 -2.25
N VAL A 164 22.64 2.12 -3.40
CA VAL A 164 21.99 1.53 -4.59
C VAL A 164 22.49 0.09 -4.75
N THR A 165 21.56 -0.83 -4.91
CA THR A 165 21.84 -2.24 -5.20
C THR A 165 21.30 -2.58 -6.59
N LEU A 166 22.16 -3.01 -7.50
CA LEU A 166 21.78 -3.47 -8.84
C LEU A 166 21.68 -5.00 -8.86
N ASN A 167 20.60 -5.51 -9.44
CA ASN A 167 20.44 -6.94 -9.66
C ASN A 167 21.37 -7.42 -10.78
N PRO A 168 21.90 -8.64 -10.72
CA PRO A 168 22.73 -9.20 -11.78
C PRO A 168 22.03 -9.12 -13.15
N GLY A 169 22.75 -8.64 -14.15
CA GLY A 169 22.20 -8.49 -15.52
C GLY A 169 21.30 -7.27 -15.73
N HIS A 170 21.07 -6.46 -14.73
CA HIS A 170 20.25 -5.24 -14.82
C HIS A 170 21.13 -3.98 -14.88
N LYS A 171 20.55 -2.90 -15.37
CA LYS A 171 21.18 -1.59 -15.48
C LYS A 171 20.22 -0.48 -15.11
N MET A 172 20.74 0.59 -14.52
CA MET A 172 20.04 1.85 -14.38
C MET A 172 20.17 2.69 -15.65
N ASN A 173 19.16 3.49 -15.94
CA ASN A 173 19.27 4.51 -16.97
C ASN A 173 20.27 5.59 -16.53
N TYR A 174 20.99 6.15 -17.50
CA TYR A 174 21.84 7.31 -17.26
C TYR A 174 20.95 8.48 -16.79
N HIS A 175 21.33 9.10 -15.70
CA HIS A 175 20.62 10.24 -15.12
C HIS A 175 21.60 11.18 -14.37
N SER A 176 21.17 12.39 -14.14
CA SER A 176 21.89 13.38 -13.34
C SER A 176 21.01 13.83 -12.17
N HIS A 177 21.63 14.15 -11.06
CA HIS A 177 20.97 14.81 -9.94
C HIS A 177 21.15 16.34 -10.10
N LYS A 178 20.05 17.09 -9.93
CA LYS A 178 20.14 18.55 -9.80
C LYS A 178 20.32 18.84 -8.31
N ASN A 179 21.37 19.53 -7.97
CA ASN A 179 21.61 20.07 -6.62
C ASN A 179 20.63 21.21 -6.33
#